data_7562e326e1f5e4b0be5605e407f12005
#
_entry.id   7562e326e1f5e4b0be5605e407f12005
#
_cell.length_a   1.000
_cell.length_b   1.000
_cell.length_c   1.000
_cell.angle_alpha   90.00
_cell.angle_beta   90.00
_cell.angle_gamma   90.00
#
_symmetry.space_group_name_H-M   'P 1'
#
loop_
_entity.id
_entity.type
_entity.pdbx_description
1 polymer ?
#
loop_
_entity_poly.entity_id
_entity_poly.type
_entity_poly.pdbx_seq_one_letter_code
_entity_poly.pdbx_strand_id
1 'polypeptide(L)'
;GNELVSLMRKNYDQLMRTKKYRKLLKLYGNTEDKDKRKALANQLNDMQKSYNVTWDFCRTSMIPIGKKYSIDAVFALTKAEDIWRGMEKCLYDNGKITHFSKYGELPCIRAKQINRGIPMFVEDGKLRFKLRKMQFGIQVNDRFQSDEVNAVLSYLENPDKMDADAVNTLIEEACCIDTYRPCYATLVPRLIRGKYRVYLHLTIEGKAKSKYDRFGNPRHKYGKGMIGADIGTQTVAYTSDTEVGLKNLSERGNSIQTSERKERLYYRAMDRSRRATNPQNYNPDGTIKKGKKTWKYSDRYKKLKAKHTELCRINAVNRQLAINEDANYLRSLGDTFVTEPKNASKLMKRAKKTTVNSKGKFNKKKRFGKSIKNRCPSGFQTTIEKKFKVTGGAYIEVPNNYRASQYDHTADDYIKNKPTELFSSVGYFHISNSLVAQSVSSGVATDLLNNNLGT
;
A
#
# COMPACT_ATOMS: atom_id res chain seq x y z
N GLY A 1 -9.70 21.48 2.69
CA GLY A 1 -8.46 20.67 2.51
C GLY A 1 -7.46 21.34 1.59
N ASN A 2 -7.87 21.73 0.38
CA ASN A 2 -6.94 22.30 -0.61
C ASN A 2 -6.30 23.62 -0.17
N GLU A 3 -7.04 24.45 0.57
CA GLU A 3 -6.52 25.71 1.13
C GLU A 3 -5.37 25.43 2.12
N LEU A 4 -5.54 24.47 3.01
CA LEU A 4 -4.48 24.05 3.94
C LEU A 4 -3.29 23.40 3.20
N VAL A 5 -3.53 22.56 2.19
CA VAL A 5 -2.47 22.00 1.35
C VAL A 5 -1.65 23.10 0.69
N SER A 6 -2.31 24.16 0.18
CA SER A 6 -1.62 25.30 -0.44
C SER A 6 -0.74 26.04 0.57
N LEU A 7 -1.26 26.29 1.78
CA LEU A 7 -0.51 26.95 2.85
C LEU A 7 0.71 26.11 3.28
N MET A 8 0.51 24.85 3.56
CA MET A 8 1.60 23.95 3.97
C MET A 8 2.68 23.80 2.90
N ARG A 9 2.29 23.72 1.62
CA ARG A 9 3.26 23.68 0.52
C ARG A 9 4.09 24.96 0.44
N LYS A 10 3.46 26.13 0.56
CA LYS A 10 4.17 27.41 0.55
C LYS A 10 5.23 27.44 1.65
N ASN A 11 4.87 27.06 2.86
CA ASN A 11 5.79 27.03 4.00
C ASN A 11 6.92 26.01 3.79
N TYR A 12 6.59 24.81 3.32
CA TYR A 12 7.57 23.78 3.00
C TYR A 12 8.55 24.22 1.90
N ASP A 13 8.06 24.84 0.84
CA ASP A 13 8.91 25.34 -0.25
C ASP A 13 9.87 26.45 0.25
N GLN A 14 9.42 27.32 1.16
CA GLN A 14 10.27 28.32 1.79
C GLN A 14 11.35 27.66 2.64
N LEU A 15 11.00 26.70 3.50
CA LEU A 15 11.93 25.93 4.31
C LEU A 15 12.99 25.25 3.44
N MET A 16 12.58 24.55 2.38
CA MET A 16 13.46 23.80 1.49
C MET A 16 14.38 24.70 0.63
N ARG A 17 14.05 25.96 0.42
CA ARG A 17 14.94 26.94 -0.23
C ARG A 17 16.06 27.41 0.68
N THR A 18 15.94 27.27 1.99
CA THR A 18 16.92 27.74 2.97
C THR A 18 18.20 26.90 2.90
N LYS A 19 19.34 27.54 2.61
CA LYS A 19 20.64 26.86 2.52
C LYS A 19 21.02 26.14 3.82
N LYS A 20 20.76 26.76 4.98
CA LYS A 20 21.02 26.21 6.32
C LYS A 20 20.27 24.89 6.51
N TYR A 21 18.96 24.83 6.20
CA TYR A 21 18.15 23.62 6.36
C TYR A 21 18.67 22.46 5.50
N ARG A 22 19.01 22.73 4.24
CA ARG A 22 19.57 21.70 3.34
C ARG A 22 20.94 21.18 3.79
N LYS A 23 21.78 22.04 4.38
CA LYS A 23 23.08 21.63 4.97
C LYS A 23 22.84 20.72 6.19
N LEU A 24 21.93 21.12 7.09
CA LEU A 24 21.57 20.30 8.27
C LEU A 24 20.99 18.93 7.87
N LEU A 25 20.10 18.87 6.87
CA LEU A 25 19.57 17.60 6.36
C LEU A 25 20.66 16.66 5.84
N LYS A 26 21.65 17.22 5.11
CA LYS A 26 22.78 16.43 4.60
C LYS A 26 23.66 15.92 5.74
N LEU A 27 23.95 16.78 6.73
CA LEU A 27 24.72 16.41 7.92
C LEU A 27 23.98 15.32 8.74
N TYR A 28 22.69 15.48 8.99
CA TYR A 28 21.86 14.51 9.68
C TYR A 28 21.88 13.14 9.00
N GLY A 29 21.80 13.11 7.66
CA GLY A 29 21.83 11.85 6.88
C GLY A 29 23.19 11.14 6.88
N ASN A 30 24.29 11.88 7.12
CA ASN A 30 25.65 11.33 7.10
C ASN A 30 26.22 11.09 8.51
N THR A 31 25.50 11.45 9.59
CA THR A 31 25.96 11.32 10.98
C THR A 31 25.47 9.99 11.56
N GLU A 32 26.41 9.13 11.99
CA GLU A 32 26.12 7.84 12.65
C GLU A 32 26.05 8.00 14.19
N ASP A 33 26.76 8.97 14.75
CA ASP A 33 26.77 9.29 16.17
C ASP A 33 25.36 9.72 16.66
N LYS A 34 24.83 9.00 17.64
CA LYS A 34 23.47 9.20 18.15
C LYS A 34 23.24 10.57 18.78
N ASP A 35 24.19 11.08 19.54
CA ASP A 35 24.03 12.35 20.26
C ASP A 35 24.14 13.55 19.33
N LYS A 36 25.10 13.53 18.42
CA LYS A 36 25.20 14.53 17.35
C LYS A 36 23.98 14.50 16.44
N ARG A 37 23.49 13.32 16.12
CA ARG A 37 22.27 13.17 15.33
C ARG A 37 21.04 13.73 16.03
N LYS A 38 20.91 13.54 17.34
CA LYS A 38 19.85 14.12 18.18
C LYS A 38 19.92 15.65 18.19
N ALA A 39 21.11 16.22 18.37
CA ALA A 39 21.33 17.67 18.31
C ALA A 39 20.95 18.26 16.95
N LEU A 40 21.33 17.60 15.83
CA LEU A 40 20.94 18.00 14.47
C LEU A 40 19.42 17.89 14.25
N ALA A 41 18.77 16.85 14.79
CA ALA A 41 17.31 16.69 14.72
C ALA A 41 16.60 17.85 15.42
N ASN A 42 17.08 18.28 16.59
CA ASN A 42 16.54 19.45 17.31
C ASN A 42 16.66 20.73 16.48
N GLN A 43 17.81 20.99 15.87
CA GLN A 43 17.99 22.14 14.97
C GLN A 43 17.08 22.10 13.75
N LEU A 44 16.87 20.92 13.15
CA LEU A 44 15.93 20.75 12.05
C LEU A 44 14.50 21.04 12.50
N ASN A 45 14.09 20.54 13.66
CA ASN A 45 12.77 20.78 14.23
C ASN A 45 12.55 22.27 14.54
N ASP A 46 13.54 22.98 15.08
CA ASP A 46 13.42 24.40 15.36
C ASP A 46 13.26 25.21 14.05
N MET A 47 13.96 24.82 12.99
CA MET A 47 13.75 25.43 11.69
C MET A 47 12.36 25.08 11.11
N GLN A 48 11.87 23.87 11.28
CA GLN A 48 10.52 23.51 10.87
C GLN A 48 9.47 24.36 11.61
N LYS A 49 9.65 24.56 12.91
CA LYS A 49 8.80 25.47 13.70
C LYS A 49 8.82 26.90 13.19
N SER A 50 10.01 27.46 12.95
CA SER A 50 10.16 28.85 12.48
C SER A 50 9.53 29.10 11.08
N TYR A 51 9.43 28.06 10.26
CA TYR A 51 8.74 28.11 8.96
C TYR A 51 7.31 27.60 9.00
N ASN A 52 6.73 27.34 10.18
CA ASN A 52 5.39 26.82 10.33
C ASN A 52 5.14 25.49 9.55
N VAL A 53 6.12 24.60 9.56
CA VAL A 53 6.03 23.26 8.97
C VAL A 53 5.98 22.23 10.09
N THR A 54 4.93 22.27 10.90
CA THR A 54 4.70 21.40 12.06
C THR A 54 3.28 20.86 12.06
N TRP A 55 3.06 19.77 12.79
CA TRP A 55 1.73 19.24 13.03
C TRP A 55 0.81 20.25 13.71
N ASP A 56 1.33 20.94 14.74
CA ASP A 56 0.56 21.90 15.51
C ASP A 56 0.07 23.05 14.64
N PHE A 57 0.93 23.62 13.80
CA PHE A 57 0.54 24.64 12.84
C PHE A 57 -0.47 24.12 11.82
N CYS A 58 -0.30 22.90 11.33
CA CYS A 58 -1.24 22.27 10.39
C CYS A 58 -2.63 22.11 11.04
N ARG A 59 -2.66 21.65 12.28
CA ARG A 59 -3.89 21.46 13.08
C ARG A 59 -4.59 22.78 13.36
N THR A 60 -3.87 23.77 13.89
CA THR A 60 -4.44 25.07 14.26
C THR A 60 -4.92 25.86 13.06
N SER A 61 -4.20 25.82 11.94
CA SER A 61 -4.61 26.44 10.68
C SER A 61 -5.87 25.80 10.08
N MET A 62 -6.19 24.57 10.42
CA MET A 62 -7.43 23.93 9.94
C MET A 62 -8.68 24.44 10.65
N ILE A 63 -8.57 24.99 11.87
CA ILE A 63 -9.73 25.48 12.65
C ILE A 63 -10.50 26.58 11.91
N PRO A 64 -9.89 27.70 11.49
CA PRO A 64 -10.58 28.73 10.77
C PRO A 64 -11.11 28.25 9.42
N ILE A 65 -10.38 27.37 8.73
CA ILE A 65 -10.82 26.77 7.48
C ILE A 65 -12.08 25.90 7.72
N GLY A 66 -12.08 25.11 8.80
CA GLY A 66 -13.24 24.30 9.18
C GLY A 66 -14.48 25.15 9.44
N LYS A 67 -14.33 26.22 10.20
CA LYS A 67 -15.41 27.19 10.47
C LYS A 67 -15.95 27.84 9.20
N LYS A 68 -15.05 28.32 8.32
CA LYS A 68 -15.38 28.94 7.03
C LYS A 68 -16.28 28.07 6.14
N TYR A 69 -16.05 26.75 6.15
CA TYR A 69 -16.80 25.80 5.32
C TYR A 69 -17.83 24.99 6.11
N SER A 70 -18.13 25.35 7.35
CA SER A 70 -19.08 24.64 8.22
C SER A 70 -18.80 23.13 8.32
N ILE A 71 -17.50 22.77 8.45
CA ILE A 71 -17.05 21.39 8.60
C ILE A 71 -16.96 21.07 10.09
N ASP A 72 -17.52 19.95 10.50
CA ASP A 72 -17.43 19.48 11.88
C ASP A 72 -15.96 19.32 12.31
N ALA A 73 -15.63 19.69 13.55
CA ALA A 73 -14.27 19.72 14.07
C ALA A 73 -13.55 18.37 13.94
N VAL A 74 -14.28 17.26 14.11
CA VAL A 74 -13.73 15.89 13.97
C VAL A 74 -13.24 15.64 12.55
N PHE A 75 -14.01 16.02 11.53
CA PHE A 75 -13.62 15.84 10.13
C PHE A 75 -12.54 16.83 9.71
N ALA A 76 -12.58 18.05 10.24
CA ALA A 76 -11.53 19.03 10.02
C ALA A 76 -10.18 18.51 10.56
N LEU A 77 -10.17 18.00 11.78
CA LEU A 77 -8.96 17.44 12.42
C LEU A 77 -8.41 16.23 11.65
N THR A 78 -9.25 15.27 11.30
CA THR A 78 -8.81 14.10 10.52
C THR A 78 -8.29 14.49 9.14
N LYS A 79 -8.84 15.55 8.54
CA LYS A 79 -8.32 16.08 7.27
C LYS A 79 -6.96 16.76 7.44
N ALA A 80 -6.74 17.47 8.56
CA ALA A 80 -5.43 18.02 8.90
C ALA A 80 -4.40 16.91 9.08
N GLU A 81 -4.75 15.81 9.76
CA GLU A 81 -3.89 14.64 9.91
C GLU A 81 -3.49 14.02 8.56
N ASP A 82 -4.45 13.86 7.64
CA ASP A 82 -4.15 13.31 6.30
C ASP A 82 -3.18 14.21 5.51
N ILE A 83 -3.32 15.52 5.65
CA ILE A 83 -2.42 16.50 5.03
C ILE A 83 -1.04 16.43 5.68
N TRP A 84 -0.99 16.39 7.01
CA TRP A 84 0.26 16.30 7.75
C TRP A 84 1.03 15.02 7.43
N ARG A 85 0.39 13.85 7.40
CA ARG A 85 1.02 12.59 6.96
C ARG A 85 1.63 12.70 5.56
N GLY A 86 1.00 13.49 4.68
CA GLY A 86 1.56 13.81 3.37
C GLY A 86 2.81 14.69 3.46
N MET A 87 2.84 15.63 4.40
CA MET A 87 4.00 16.49 4.68
C MET A 87 5.14 15.72 5.33
N GLU A 88 4.85 14.85 6.30
CA GLU A 88 5.84 13.96 6.94
C GLU A 88 6.59 13.12 5.91
N LYS A 89 5.88 12.57 4.93
CA LYS A 89 6.51 11.85 3.82
C LYS A 89 7.44 12.73 2.98
N CYS A 90 7.12 14.02 2.86
CA CYS A 90 8.00 14.96 2.17
C CYS A 90 9.22 15.36 3.00
N LEU A 91 9.08 15.41 4.34
CA LEU A 91 10.15 15.79 5.26
C LEU A 91 11.12 14.64 5.53
N TYR A 92 10.60 13.44 5.77
CA TYR A 92 11.35 12.32 6.36
C TYR A 92 11.50 11.12 5.43
N ASP A 93 10.62 10.99 4.43
CA ASP A 93 10.66 9.93 3.43
C ASP A 93 11.02 10.47 2.04
N ASN A 94 10.79 9.64 1.02
CA ASN A 94 10.98 10.02 -0.38
C ASN A 94 9.74 10.69 -1.01
N GLY A 95 8.86 11.28 -0.22
CA GLY A 95 7.70 12.03 -0.71
C GLY A 95 8.14 13.28 -1.46
N LYS A 96 7.50 13.55 -2.60
CA LYS A 96 7.88 14.71 -3.43
C LYS A 96 7.00 15.91 -3.17
N ILE A 97 5.72 15.69 -2.96
CA ILE A 97 4.74 16.75 -2.82
C ILE A 97 3.41 16.21 -2.27
N THR A 98 2.75 16.97 -1.43
CA THR A 98 1.34 16.72 -1.04
C THR A 98 0.41 17.08 -2.18
N HIS A 99 -0.64 16.28 -2.40
CA HIS A 99 -1.55 16.47 -3.53
C HIS A 99 -2.83 17.20 -3.13
N PHE A 100 -3.32 18.04 -4.05
CA PHE A 100 -4.64 18.62 -3.95
C PHE A 100 -5.73 17.58 -4.26
N SER A 101 -6.85 17.66 -3.55
CA SER A 101 -8.06 16.93 -3.96
C SER A 101 -8.62 17.56 -5.22
N LYS A 102 -9.03 16.76 -6.19
CA LYS A 102 -9.60 17.26 -7.43
C LYS A 102 -11.04 17.72 -7.19
N TYR A 103 -11.42 18.78 -7.86
CA TYR A 103 -12.80 19.27 -7.84
C TYR A 103 -13.75 18.22 -8.43
N GLY A 104 -14.89 18.00 -7.77
CA GLY A 104 -15.91 17.03 -8.18
C GLY A 104 -15.60 15.57 -7.80
N GLU A 105 -14.45 15.27 -7.18
CA GLU A 105 -14.19 13.96 -6.57
C GLU A 105 -14.71 13.96 -5.13
N LEU A 106 -15.51 12.95 -4.77
CA LEU A 106 -15.94 12.74 -3.38
C LEU A 106 -14.77 12.21 -2.57
N PRO A 107 -14.29 12.94 -1.54
CA PRO A 107 -13.22 12.46 -0.67
C PRO A 107 -13.73 11.38 0.28
N CYS A 108 -12.80 10.56 0.80
CA CYS A 108 -13.10 9.75 1.96
C CYS A 108 -13.34 10.64 3.19
N ILE A 109 -14.32 10.27 4.01
CA ILE A 109 -14.64 10.93 5.27
C ILE A 109 -14.32 9.95 6.39
N ARG A 110 -13.32 10.28 7.21
CA ARG A 110 -12.86 9.44 8.31
C ARG A 110 -13.25 10.06 9.65
N ALA A 111 -13.87 9.25 10.51
CA ALA A 111 -14.02 9.56 11.92
C ALA A 111 -12.75 9.16 12.66
N LYS A 112 -12.49 9.76 13.82
CA LYS A 112 -11.33 9.44 14.66
C LYS A 112 -11.68 8.45 15.77
N GLN A 113 -12.94 8.43 16.15
CA GLN A 113 -13.51 7.60 17.22
C GLN A 113 -14.88 7.10 16.78
N ILE A 114 -15.28 5.95 17.32
CA ILE A 114 -16.57 5.32 16.98
C ILE A 114 -17.78 6.21 17.34
N ASN A 115 -17.67 6.97 18.43
CA ASN A 115 -18.79 7.77 18.95
C ASN A 115 -18.82 9.21 18.41
N ARG A 116 -17.81 9.63 17.62
CA ARG A 116 -17.67 11.00 17.15
C ARG A 116 -17.51 11.05 15.63
N GLY A 117 -18.33 11.86 15.00
CA GLY A 117 -18.31 12.11 13.55
C GLY A 117 -19.17 11.13 12.75
N ILE A 118 -18.98 9.82 12.92
CA ILE A 118 -19.77 8.75 12.30
C ILE A 118 -20.18 7.77 13.41
N PRO A 119 -21.02 8.17 14.36
CA PRO A 119 -21.46 7.27 15.43
C PRO A 119 -22.28 6.13 14.85
N MET A 120 -21.98 4.93 15.33
CA MET A 120 -22.69 3.71 14.98
C MET A 120 -23.61 3.29 16.12
N PHE A 121 -24.72 2.69 15.78
CA PHE A 121 -25.72 2.18 16.72
C PHE A 121 -26.49 1.03 16.12
N VAL A 122 -27.19 0.30 16.97
CA VAL A 122 -28.07 -0.79 16.57
C VAL A 122 -29.51 -0.32 16.68
N GLU A 123 -30.32 -0.60 15.66
CA GLU A 123 -31.75 -0.39 15.65
C GLU A 123 -32.41 -1.55 14.92
N ASP A 124 -33.38 -2.20 15.58
CA ASP A 124 -34.05 -3.42 15.10
C ASP A 124 -33.06 -4.55 14.71
N GLY A 125 -32.02 -4.78 15.53
CA GLY A 125 -30.99 -5.78 15.27
C GLY A 125 -30.12 -5.50 14.03
N LYS A 126 -30.19 -4.28 13.47
CA LYS A 126 -29.42 -3.88 12.29
C LYS A 126 -28.44 -2.76 12.60
N LEU A 127 -27.26 -2.89 12.07
CA LEU A 127 -26.22 -1.89 12.21
C LEU A 127 -26.55 -0.65 11.37
N ARG A 128 -26.57 0.50 12.02
CA ARG A 128 -26.80 1.83 11.42
C ARG A 128 -25.69 2.80 11.82
N PHE A 129 -25.58 3.89 11.09
CA PHE A 129 -24.70 5.01 11.47
C PHE A 129 -25.37 6.36 11.23
N LYS A 130 -24.92 7.36 11.97
CA LYS A 130 -25.31 8.76 11.78
C LYS A 130 -24.19 9.55 11.11
N LEU A 131 -24.57 10.43 10.21
CA LEU A 131 -23.72 11.48 9.68
C LEU A 131 -24.46 12.80 9.80
N ARG A 132 -24.05 13.64 10.76
CA ARG A 132 -24.81 14.83 11.19
C ARG A 132 -26.24 14.42 11.64
N LYS A 133 -27.26 15.02 11.00
CA LYS A 133 -28.67 14.72 11.29
C LYS A 133 -29.24 13.52 10.53
N MET A 134 -28.49 12.98 9.57
CA MET A 134 -28.96 11.88 8.72
C MET A 134 -28.57 10.53 9.32
N GLN A 135 -29.49 9.57 9.22
CA GLN A 135 -29.27 8.17 9.60
C GLN A 135 -29.22 7.31 8.36
N PHE A 136 -28.33 6.31 8.37
CA PHE A 136 -28.13 5.41 7.25
C PHE A 136 -28.08 3.96 7.73
N GLY A 137 -28.80 3.08 7.01
CA GLY A 137 -28.67 1.64 7.18
C GLY A 137 -27.39 1.13 6.53
N ILE A 138 -26.80 0.10 7.14
CA ILE A 138 -25.62 -0.57 6.59
C ILE A 138 -26.09 -1.88 5.97
N GLN A 139 -25.77 -2.06 4.67
CA GLN A 139 -26.01 -3.32 4.00
C GLN A 139 -24.73 -4.16 4.05
N VAL A 140 -24.78 -5.27 4.77
CA VAL A 140 -23.70 -6.26 4.79
C VAL A 140 -23.96 -7.25 3.67
N ASN A 141 -23.11 -7.29 2.66
CA ASN A 141 -23.26 -8.16 1.49
C ASN A 141 -22.37 -9.40 1.56
N ASP A 142 -21.44 -9.46 2.49
CA ASP A 142 -20.51 -10.56 2.61
C ASP A 142 -20.90 -11.46 3.79
N ARG A 143 -21.44 -12.64 3.47
CA ARG A 143 -21.76 -13.67 4.45
C ARG A 143 -20.57 -14.15 5.30
N PHE A 144 -19.36 -13.87 4.87
CA PHE A 144 -18.14 -14.23 5.58
C PHE A 144 -17.68 -13.16 6.59
N GLN A 145 -18.38 -12.03 6.65
CA GLN A 145 -18.17 -10.98 7.65
C GLN A 145 -19.26 -11.00 8.74
N SER A 146 -20.13 -12.01 8.74
CA SER A 146 -21.21 -12.11 9.73
C SER A 146 -20.67 -12.15 11.15
N ASP A 147 -19.59 -12.88 11.39
CA ASP A 147 -19.03 -13.03 12.74
C ASP A 147 -18.44 -11.73 13.25
N GLU A 148 -17.68 -11.01 12.40
CA GLU A 148 -17.14 -9.69 12.72
C GLU A 148 -18.26 -8.66 12.93
N VAL A 149 -19.32 -8.73 12.13
CA VAL A 149 -20.49 -7.84 12.28
C VAL A 149 -21.25 -8.16 13.56
N ASN A 150 -21.50 -9.44 13.88
CA ASN A 150 -22.17 -9.84 15.10
C ASN A 150 -21.38 -9.45 16.35
N ALA A 151 -20.06 -9.59 16.35
CA ALA A 151 -19.21 -9.13 17.44
C ALA A 151 -19.27 -7.60 17.64
N VAL A 152 -19.32 -6.83 16.54
CA VAL A 152 -19.52 -5.37 16.61
C VAL A 152 -20.91 -5.02 17.11
N LEU A 153 -21.95 -5.74 16.69
CA LEU A 153 -23.31 -5.56 17.21
C LEU A 153 -23.36 -5.78 18.72
N SER A 154 -22.83 -6.90 19.20
CA SER A 154 -22.77 -7.24 20.64
C SER A 154 -22.02 -6.18 21.45
N TYR A 155 -20.92 -5.64 20.92
CA TYR A 155 -20.19 -4.56 21.58
C TYR A 155 -21.02 -3.26 21.66
N LEU A 156 -21.74 -2.89 20.59
CA LEU A 156 -22.54 -1.68 20.55
C LEU A 156 -23.82 -1.77 21.40
N GLU A 157 -24.35 -2.99 21.58
CA GLU A 157 -25.51 -3.25 22.43
C GLU A 157 -25.15 -3.23 23.94
N ASN A 158 -23.92 -3.62 24.27
CA ASN A 158 -23.45 -3.73 25.67
C ASN A 158 -22.09 -3.07 25.87
N PRO A 159 -21.94 -1.74 25.65
CA PRO A 159 -20.64 -1.08 25.71
C PRO A 159 -20.00 -1.12 27.11
N ASP A 160 -20.80 -1.16 28.17
CA ASP A 160 -20.34 -1.12 29.55
C ASP A 160 -19.82 -2.47 30.08
N LYS A 161 -20.01 -3.56 29.35
CA LYS A 161 -19.48 -4.89 29.74
C LYS A 161 -18.01 -5.08 29.37
N MET A 162 -17.42 -4.15 28.64
CA MET A 162 -16.04 -4.20 28.20
C MET A 162 -15.28 -2.97 28.68
N ASP A 163 -14.66 -3.07 29.83
CA ASP A 163 -13.63 -2.14 30.24
C ASP A 163 -12.47 -2.19 29.23
N ALA A 164 -11.99 -1.03 28.80
CA ALA A 164 -10.91 -0.92 27.82
C ALA A 164 -9.64 -1.64 28.30
N ASP A 165 -9.38 -1.65 29.59
CA ASP A 165 -8.21 -2.32 30.18
C ASP A 165 -8.41 -3.84 30.24
N ALA A 166 -9.60 -4.32 30.55
CA ALA A 166 -9.93 -5.74 30.46
C ALA A 166 -9.82 -6.27 29.04
N VAL A 167 -10.26 -5.50 28.03
CA VAL A 167 -10.10 -5.87 26.61
C VAL A 167 -8.62 -5.91 26.20
N ASN A 168 -7.81 -4.96 26.64
CA ASN A 168 -6.37 -4.94 26.37
C ASN A 168 -5.66 -6.13 27.03
N THR A 169 -5.93 -6.40 28.30
CA THR A 169 -5.38 -7.56 29.03
C THR A 169 -5.78 -8.88 28.34
N LEU A 170 -7.03 -8.99 27.92
CA LEU A 170 -7.53 -10.17 27.23
C LEU A 170 -6.96 -10.32 25.79
N ILE A 171 -6.61 -9.22 25.11
CA ILE A 171 -5.91 -9.23 23.81
C ILE A 171 -4.46 -9.68 24.00
N GLU A 172 -3.81 -9.26 25.08
CA GLU A 172 -2.44 -9.63 25.43
C GLU A 172 -2.35 -11.10 25.88
N GLU A 173 -3.30 -11.59 26.66
CA GLU A 173 -3.39 -12.99 27.06
C GLU A 173 -3.78 -13.94 25.92
N ALA A 174 -4.06 -13.39 24.74
CA ALA A 174 -4.10 -14.02 23.41
C ALA A 174 -4.92 -15.31 23.27
N CYS A 175 -5.72 -15.66 24.19
CA CYS A 175 -6.55 -16.84 24.12
C CYS A 175 -8.02 -16.47 23.92
N CYS A 176 -8.50 -16.58 22.69
CA CYS A 176 -9.92 -16.79 22.38
C CYS A 176 -10.89 -15.67 22.77
N ILE A 177 -10.61 -14.43 22.38
CA ILE A 177 -11.67 -13.44 22.48
C ILE A 177 -12.38 -13.33 21.14
N ASP A 178 -13.62 -13.72 21.20
CA ASP A 178 -14.58 -13.62 20.10
C ASP A 178 -15.10 -12.20 19.89
N THR A 179 -14.47 -11.21 20.49
CA THR A 179 -14.95 -9.84 20.54
C THR A 179 -14.03 -8.91 19.78
N TYR A 180 -14.61 -8.17 18.84
CA TYR A 180 -13.93 -7.11 18.14
C TYR A 180 -14.34 -5.76 18.70
N ARG A 181 -13.37 -4.93 19.03
CA ARG A 181 -13.60 -3.56 19.43
C ARG A 181 -13.62 -2.64 18.22
N PRO A 182 -14.73 -1.96 17.92
CA PRO A 182 -14.76 -0.96 16.84
C PRO A 182 -14.01 0.30 17.24
N CYS A 183 -13.01 0.70 16.45
CA CYS A 183 -12.17 1.85 16.71
C CYS A 183 -12.69 3.11 16.05
N TYR A 184 -12.89 3.08 14.73
CA TYR A 184 -13.41 4.20 13.97
C TYR A 184 -13.97 3.76 12.61
N ALA A 185 -14.80 4.61 12.03
CA ALA A 185 -15.41 4.38 10.74
C ALA A 185 -14.88 5.35 9.67
N THR A 186 -14.82 4.89 8.43
CA THR A 186 -14.47 5.69 7.26
C THR A 186 -15.48 5.47 6.15
N LEU A 187 -16.09 6.53 5.66
CA LEU A 187 -16.93 6.50 4.46
C LEU A 187 -16.04 6.62 3.22
N VAL A 188 -16.08 5.61 2.38
CA VAL A 188 -15.25 5.50 1.18
C VAL A 188 -16.14 5.50 -0.06
N PRO A 189 -16.24 6.62 -0.77
CA PRO A 189 -16.96 6.67 -2.03
C PRO A 189 -16.17 5.98 -3.13
N ARG A 190 -16.81 5.12 -3.90
CA ARG A 190 -16.23 4.44 -5.06
C ARG A 190 -17.08 4.67 -6.30
N LEU A 191 -16.45 5.09 -7.38
CA LEU A 191 -17.12 5.20 -8.67
C LEU A 191 -17.16 3.82 -9.34
N ILE A 192 -18.35 3.23 -9.43
CA ILE A 192 -18.57 1.91 -10.03
C ILE A 192 -19.58 2.06 -11.15
N ARG A 193 -19.21 1.72 -12.36
CA ARG A 193 -20.05 1.83 -13.57
C ARG A 193 -20.69 3.22 -13.73
N GLY A 194 -19.91 4.28 -13.44
CA GLY A 194 -20.38 5.67 -13.56
C GLY A 194 -21.26 6.19 -12.42
N LYS A 195 -21.58 5.37 -11.40
CA LYS A 195 -22.34 5.76 -10.22
C LYS A 195 -21.47 5.68 -8.97
N TYR A 196 -21.59 6.66 -8.09
CA TYR A 196 -20.93 6.57 -6.77
C TYR A 196 -21.70 5.60 -5.87
N ARG A 197 -20.93 4.70 -5.26
CA ARG A 197 -21.36 3.87 -4.12
C ARG A 197 -20.50 4.24 -2.93
N VAL A 198 -21.12 4.40 -1.77
CA VAL A 198 -20.41 4.69 -0.53
C VAL A 198 -20.30 3.42 0.28
N TYR A 199 -19.08 3.09 0.67
CA TYR A 199 -18.77 1.96 1.53
C TYR A 199 -18.39 2.48 2.90
N LEU A 200 -18.92 1.86 3.95
CA LEU A 200 -18.46 2.05 5.30
C LEU A 200 -17.31 1.06 5.56
N HIS A 201 -16.12 1.59 5.78
CA HIS A 201 -15.00 0.81 6.28
C HIS A 201 -14.92 1.00 7.78
N LEU A 202 -15.23 -0.04 8.53
CA LEU A 202 -15.07 -0.07 9.96
C LEU A 202 -13.69 -0.64 10.30
N THR A 203 -12.91 0.11 11.07
CA THR A 203 -11.66 -0.39 11.66
C THR A 203 -12.00 -1.00 13.00
N ILE A 204 -11.65 -2.27 13.15
CA ILE A 204 -11.87 -3.06 14.36
C ILE A 204 -10.53 -3.55 14.89
N GLU A 205 -10.41 -3.62 16.17
CA GLU A 205 -9.30 -4.19 16.92
C GLU A 205 -9.71 -5.55 17.45
N GLY A 206 -8.83 -6.53 17.39
CA GLY A 206 -9.10 -7.90 17.85
C GLY A 206 -8.40 -8.93 16.97
N LYS A 207 -8.41 -10.19 17.40
CA LYS A 207 -7.82 -11.31 16.67
C LYS A 207 -8.83 -11.86 15.65
N ALA A 208 -8.40 -11.91 14.38
CA ALA A 208 -9.24 -12.47 13.34
C ALA A 208 -9.46 -13.97 13.57
N LYS A 209 -10.73 -14.39 13.63
CA LYS A 209 -11.10 -15.80 13.71
C LYS A 209 -10.74 -16.54 12.42
N SER A 210 -10.47 -17.83 12.57
CA SER A 210 -10.37 -18.74 11.42
C SER A 210 -11.71 -18.79 10.69
N LYS A 211 -11.66 -18.67 9.37
CA LYS A 211 -12.86 -18.70 8.53
C LYS A 211 -13.14 -20.13 8.08
N TYR A 212 -14.38 -20.55 8.25
CA TYR A 212 -14.86 -21.86 7.85
C TYR A 212 -15.75 -21.78 6.61
N ASP A 213 -15.83 -22.85 5.87
CA ASP A 213 -16.78 -23.00 4.78
C ASP A 213 -18.18 -23.39 5.32
N ARG A 214 -19.14 -23.60 4.42
CA ARG A 214 -20.51 -24.02 4.80
C ARG A 214 -20.61 -25.44 5.41
N PHE A 215 -19.53 -26.22 5.33
CA PHE A 215 -19.44 -27.58 5.84
C PHE A 215 -18.63 -27.67 7.14
N GLY A 216 -18.18 -26.53 7.68
CA GLY A 216 -17.38 -26.49 8.91
C GLY A 216 -15.88 -26.73 8.70
N ASN A 217 -15.39 -26.85 7.46
CA ASN A 217 -13.96 -27.00 7.19
C ASN A 217 -13.28 -25.65 7.16
N PRO A 218 -12.02 -25.55 7.64
CA PRO A 218 -11.23 -24.34 7.50
C PRO A 218 -11.14 -23.91 6.04
N ARG A 219 -11.49 -22.68 5.75
CA ARG A 219 -11.45 -22.11 4.38
C ARG A 219 -10.06 -22.08 3.78
N HIS A 220 -9.04 -21.97 4.61
CA HIS A 220 -7.65 -21.97 4.23
C HIS A 220 -6.90 -22.94 5.14
N LYS A 221 -6.18 -23.84 4.54
CA LYS A 221 -5.21 -24.68 5.25
C LYS A 221 -3.99 -23.81 5.56
N TYR A 222 -3.43 -23.99 6.75
CA TYR A 222 -2.19 -23.35 7.16
C TYR A 222 -1.15 -24.44 7.37
N GLY A 223 -0.09 -24.38 6.57
CA GLY A 223 1.06 -25.28 6.68
C GLY A 223 1.97 -24.91 7.85
N LYS A 224 2.83 -25.83 8.21
CA LYS A 224 3.97 -25.62 9.11
C LYS A 224 5.25 -25.82 8.31
N GLY A 225 6.34 -25.20 8.75
CA GLY A 225 7.64 -25.30 8.10
C GLY A 225 8.04 -24.01 7.40
N MET A 226 9.19 -24.03 6.77
CA MET A 226 9.85 -22.86 6.20
C MET A 226 9.60 -22.74 4.70
N ILE A 227 9.41 -21.52 4.23
CA ILE A 227 9.28 -21.20 2.82
C ILE A 227 10.32 -20.14 2.46
N GLY A 228 11.24 -20.47 1.57
CA GLY A 228 12.15 -19.53 0.94
C GLY A 228 11.57 -19.02 -0.38
N ALA A 229 11.61 -17.71 -0.63
CA ALA A 229 11.05 -17.17 -1.87
C ALA A 229 11.85 -16.02 -2.47
N ASP A 230 12.11 -16.09 -3.77
CA ASP A 230 12.60 -14.96 -4.57
C ASP A 230 11.45 -14.32 -5.36
N ILE A 231 11.12 -13.08 -4.98
CA ILE A 231 10.05 -12.32 -5.61
C ILE A 231 10.62 -11.49 -6.76
N GLY A 232 10.45 -11.95 -8.00
CA GLY A 232 10.83 -11.22 -9.21
C GLY A 232 9.85 -10.11 -9.59
N THR A 233 10.00 -9.54 -10.78
CA THR A 233 9.07 -8.53 -11.33
C THR A 233 7.83 -9.15 -11.96
N GLN A 234 7.86 -10.43 -12.29
CA GLN A 234 6.79 -11.17 -12.96
C GLN A 234 6.47 -12.50 -12.28
N THR A 235 7.45 -13.11 -11.67
CA THR A 235 7.38 -14.46 -11.10
C THR A 235 7.81 -14.46 -9.65
N VAL A 236 7.39 -15.46 -8.91
CA VAL A 236 7.91 -15.84 -7.59
C VAL A 236 8.43 -17.27 -7.72
N ALA A 237 9.72 -17.46 -7.49
CA ALA A 237 10.27 -18.78 -7.24
C ALA A 237 10.18 -19.05 -5.73
N TYR A 238 9.78 -20.24 -5.34
CA TYR A 238 9.66 -20.62 -3.94
C TYR A 238 10.05 -22.06 -3.72
N THR A 239 10.50 -22.33 -2.53
CA THR A 239 10.75 -23.69 -2.01
C THR A 239 10.16 -23.80 -0.62
N SER A 240 9.64 -24.98 -0.30
CA SER A 240 9.15 -25.35 1.03
C SER A 240 9.65 -26.76 1.33
N ASP A 241 9.37 -27.25 2.53
CA ASP A 241 9.72 -28.62 2.92
C ASP A 241 9.02 -29.68 2.05
N THR A 242 7.92 -29.33 1.39
CA THR A 242 7.08 -30.28 0.62
C THR A 242 7.06 -30.01 -0.87
N GLU A 243 7.41 -28.82 -1.31
CA GLU A 243 7.21 -28.41 -2.70
C GLU A 243 8.20 -27.33 -3.11
N VAL A 244 8.61 -27.40 -4.36
CA VAL A 244 9.41 -26.36 -5.05
C VAL A 244 8.65 -25.91 -6.28
N GLY A 245 8.59 -24.59 -6.52
CA GLY A 245 7.79 -24.10 -7.64
C GLY A 245 8.14 -22.71 -8.14
N LEU A 246 7.62 -22.42 -9.31
CA LEU A 246 7.68 -21.11 -9.96
C LEU A 246 6.25 -20.65 -10.28
N LYS A 247 5.82 -19.57 -9.68
CA LYS A 247 4.51 -18.96 -9.96
C LYS A 247 4.63 -17.65 -10.71
N ASN A 248 3.76 -17.44 -11.69
CA ASN A 248 3.61 -16.12 -12.29
C ASN A 248 2.75 -15.23 -11.39
N LEU A 249 3.30 -14.11 -10.95
CA LEU A 249 2.55 -13.13 -10.18
C LEU A 249 1.29 -12.68 -10.92
N SER A 250 0.16 -12.73 -10.26
CA SER A 250 -1.15 -12.36 -10.83
C SER A 250 -1.52 -13.19 -12.08
N GLU A 251 -1.36 -14.51 -12.02
CA GLU A 251 -1.63 -15.41 -13.16
C GLU A 251 -3.11 -15.42 -13.56
N ARG A 252 -4.05 -15.27 -12.65
CA ARG A 252 -5.45 -14.92 -12.95
C ARG A 252 -5.58 -13.61 -13.74
N GLY A 253 -4.51 -12.86 -13.83
CA GLY A 253 -4.37 -11.68 -14.67
C GLY A 253 -4.25 -11.94 -16.16
N ASN A 254 -4.57 -13.13 -16.70
CA ASN A 254 -4.78 -13.29 -18.14
C ASN A 254 -5.80 -12.26 -18.66
N SER A 255 -6.78 -11.88 -17.83
CA SER A 255 -7.67 -10.76 -18.07
C SER A 255 -6.94 -9.40 -18.15
N ILE A 256 -5.79 -9.23 -17.45
CA ILE A 256 -5.01 -7.98 -17.49
C ILE A 256 -4.24 -7.88 -18.82
N GLN A 257 -3.66 -8.97 -19.32
CA GLN A 257 -2.95 -8.97 -20.61
C GLN A 257 -3.92 -8.77 -21.78
N THR A 258 -5.06 -9.45 -21.77
CA THR A 258 -6.10 -9.24 -22.78
C THR A 258 -6.71 -7.84 -22.71
N SER A 259 -6.80 -7.24 -21.52
CA SER A 259 -7.31 -5.89 -21.33
C SER A 259 -6.35 -4.79 -21.80
N GLU A 260 -5.04 -5.07 -21.92
CA GLU A 260 -4.07 -4.08 -22.40
C GLU A 260 -4.35 -3.58 -23.82
N ARG A 261 -4.85 -4.45 -24.69
CA ARG A 261 -5.27 -4.03 -26.04
C ARG A 261 -6.44 -3.04 -25.94
N LYS A 262 -7.43 -3.34 -25.10
CA LYS A 262 -8.59 -2.45 -24.86
C LYS A 262 -8.14 -1.13 -24.24
N GLU A 263 -7.24 -1.15 -23.26
CA GLU A 263 -6.68 0.04 -22.64
C GLU A 263 -6.02 0.96 -23.68
N ARG A 264 -5.18 0.40 -24.56
CA ARG A 264 -4.54 1.15 -25.65
C ARG A 264 -5.55 1.74 -26.64
N LEU A 265 -6.60 1.00 -26.99
CA LEU A 265 -7.66 1.48 -27.86
C LEU A 265 -8.44 2.65 -27.22
N TYR A 266 -8.75 2.57 -25.94
CA TYR A 266 -9.38 3.68 -25.21
C TYR A 266 -8.47 4.92 -25.18
N TYR A 267 -7.19 4.77 -24.89
CA TYR A 267 -6.25 5.90 -24.91
C TYR A 267 -6.18 6.56 -26.28
N ARG A 268 -6.06 5.78 -27.36
CA ARG A 268 -6.03 6.31 -28.73
C ARG A 268 -7.34 7.03 -29.09
N ALA A 269 -8.47 6.46 -28.72
CA ALA A 269 -9.78 7.07 -28.99
C ALA A 269 -10.00 8.36 -28.18
N MET A 270 -9.60 8.38 -26.91
CA MET A 270 -9.63 9.58 -26.07
C MET A 270 -8.69 10.66 -26.60
N ASP A 271 -7.49 10.30 -27.05
CA ASP A 271 -6.53 11.26 -27.60
C ASP A 271 -7.06 11.91 -28.89
N ARG A 272 -7.61 11.10 -29.83
CA ARG A 272 -8.29 11.62 -31.04
C ARG A 272 -9.42 12.57 -30.70
N SER A 273 -10.30 12.20 -29.77
CA SER A 273 -11.42 13.05 -29.33
C SER A 273 -10.93 14.34 -28.69
N ARG A 274 -9.89 14.27 -27.85
CA ARG A 274 -9.30 15.43 -27.20
C ARG A 274 -8.65 16.39 -28.19
N ARG A 275 -7.94 15.87 -29.22
CA ARG A 275 -7.33 16.67 -30.29
C ARG A 275 -8.38 17.39 -31.09
N ALA A 276 -9.42 16.68 -31.51
CA ALA A 276 -10.52 17.26 -32.29
C ALA A 276 -11.25 18.39 -31.53
N THR A 277 -11.41 18.25 -30.21
CA THR A 277 -12.11 19.24 -29.40
C THR A 277 -11.23 20.45 -29.00
N ASN A 278 -9.89 20.32 -29.04
CA ASN A 278 -8.95 21.33 -28.59
C ASN A 278 -7.79 21.54 -29.56
N PRO A 279 -8.03 21.83 -30.83
CA PRO A 279 -6.94 21.98 -31.83
C PRO A 279 -5.96 23.10 -31.44
N GLN A 280 -6.44 24.15 -30.79
CA GLN A 280 -5.64 25.29 -30.33
C GLN A 280 -4.52 24.91 -29.34
N ASN A 281 -4.65 23.77 -28.65
CA ASN A 281 -3.69 23.30 -27.66
C ASN A 281 -2.53 22.46 -28.26
N TYR A 282 -2.53 22.23 -29.57
CA TYR A 282 -1.54 21.42 -30.26
C TYR A 282 -0.72 22.22 -31.25
N ASN A 283 0.53 21.81 -31.44
CA ASN A 283 1.40 22.28 -32.50
C ASN A 283 1.09 21.57 -33.82
N PRO A 284 1.57 22.07 -34.97
CA PRO A 284 1.39 21.42 -36.27
C PRO A 284 1.92 19.98 -36.32
N ASP A 285 2.99 19.67 -35.59
CA ASP A 285 3.57 18.33 -35.41
C ASP A 285 2.74 17.39 -34.52
N GLY A 286 1.59 17.86 -34.02
CA GLY A 286 0.70 17.12 -33.13
C GLY A 286 1.17 17.03 -31.68
N THR A 287 2.25 17.70 -31.29
CA THR A 287 2.66 17.80 -29.89
C THR A 287 1.83 18.84 -29.13
N ILE A 288 1.76 18.68 -27.82
CA ILE A 288 1.02 19.63 -26.96
C ILE A 288 1.87 20.89 -26.77
N LYS A 289 1.31 22.07 -27.06
CA LYS A 289 1.96 23.37 -26.81
C LYS A 289 2.43 23.49 -25.37
N LYS A 290 3.53 24.18 -25.12
CA LYS A 290 4.01 24.48 -23.76
C LYS A 290 3.11 25.55 -23.10
N GLY A 291 3.14 25.65 -21.76
CA GLY A 291 2.42 26.64 -20.98
C GLY A 291 1.05 26.18 -20.48
N LYS A 292 0.31 27.09 -19.82
CA LYS A 292 -1.00 26.85 -19.21
C LYS A 292 -2.07 26.71 -20.30
N LYS A 293 -2.98 25.70 -20.14
CA LYS A 293 -4.00 25.36 -21.14
C LYS A 293 -5.34 25.10 -20.48
N THR A 294 -6.38 25.44 -21.21
CA THR A 294 -7.75 25.04 -20.88
C THR A 294 -8.16 23.88 -21.78
N TRP A 295 -8.74 22.82 -21.20
CA TRP A 295 -9.16 21.63 -21.91
C TRP A 295 -10.68 21.52 -21.88
N LYS A 296 -11.28 21.42 -23.05
CA LYS A 296 -12.69 21.04 -23.21
C LYS A 296 -12.76 19.54 -23.52
N TYR A 297 -13.74 18.86 -22.95
CA TYR A 297 -13.93 17.42 -23.14
C TYR A 297 -15.31 17.16 -23.72
N SER A 298 -15.34 16.53 -24.91
CA SER A 298 -16.58 16.10 -25.53
C SER A 298 -17.23 14.96 -24.73
N ASP A 299 -18.51 14.73 -24.96
CA ASP A 299 -19.23 13.63 -24.30
C ASP A 299 -18.68 12.25 -24.72
N ARG A 300 -18.22 12.15 -25.99
CA ARG A 300 -17.48 10.96 -26.43
C ARG A 300 -16.23 10.71 -25.59
N TYR A 301 -15.43 11.74 -25.30
CA TYR A 301 -14.27 11.63 -24.41
C TYR A 301 -14.67 11.18 -23.01
N LYS A 302 -15.71 11.81 -22.43
CA LYS A 302 -16.20 11.47 -21.09
C LYS A 302 -16.67 10.01 -21.00
N LYS A 303 -17.45 9.53 -22.00
CA LYS A 303 -17.89 8.13 -22.09
C LYS A 303 -16.72 7.15 -22.20
N LEU A 304 -15.72 7.45 -23.03
CA LEU A 304 -14.50 6.62 -23.17
C LEU A 304 -13.68 6.60 -21.89
N LYS A 305 -13.55 7.75 -21.22
CA LYS A 305 -12.87 7.86 -19.93
C LYS A 305 -13.56 7.02 -18.87
N ALA A 306 -14.89 7.03 -18.79
CA ALA A 306 -15.65 6.19 -17.88
C ALA A 306 -15.41 4.70 -18.12
N LYS A 307 -15.45 4.25 -19.37
CA LYS A 307 -15.14 2.86 -19.75
C LYS A 307 -13.70 2.47 -19.39
N HIS A 308 -12.74 3.36 -19.64
CA HIS A 308 -11.34 3.13 -19.26
C HIS A 308 -11.18 3.03 -17.73
N THR A 309 -11.81 3.92 -16.97
CA THR A 309 -11.76 3.91 -15.50
C THR A 309 -12.33 2.60 -14.95
N GLU A 310 -13.45 2.12 -15.50
CA GLU A 310 -14.04 0.84 -15.09
C GLU A 310 -13.12 -0.34 -15.42
N LEU A 311 -12.49 -0.35 -16.59
CA LEU A 311 -11.49 -1.36 -16.94
C LEU A 311 -10.32 -1.39 -15.94
N CYS A 312 -9.78 -0.22 -15.60
CA CYS A 312 -8.72 -0.11 -14.59
C CYS A 312 -9.17 -0.63 -13.21
N ARG A 313 -10.41 -0.35 -12.81
CA ARG A 313 -10.98 -0.85 -11.56
C ARG A 313 -11.07 -2.38 -11.56
N ILE A 314 -11.60 -2.98 -12.62
CA ILE A 314 -11.69 -4.44 -12.77
C ILE A 314 -10.29 -5.08 -12.71
N ASN A 315 -9.32 -4.52 -13.44
CA ASN A 315 -7.94 -5.02 -13.42
C ASN A 315 -7.32 -4.95 -12.02
N ALA A 316 -7.61 -3.89 -11.26
CA ALA A 316 -7.11 -3.76 -9.88
C ALA A 316 -7.73 -4.82 -8.96
N VAL A 317 -9.03 -5.10 -9.10
CA VAL A 317 -9.71 -6.14 -8.32
C VAL A 317 -9.14 -7.53 -8.67
N ASN A 318 -9.05 -7.86 -9.95
CA ASN A 318 -8.53 -9.16 -10.39
C ASN A 318 -7.09 -9.40 -9.91
N ARG A 319 -6.26 -8.36 -9.97
CA ARG A 319 -4.89 -8.44 -9.45
C ARG A 319 -4.86 -8.69 -7.94
N GLN A 320 -5.70 -8.00 -7.16
CA GLN A 320 -5.76 -8.21 -5.72
C GLN A 320 -6.26 -9.62 -5.36
N LEU A 321 -7.24 -10.13 -6.09
CA LEU A 321 -7.71 -11.51 -5.92
C LEU A 321 -6.60 -12.52 -6.19
N ALA A 322 -5.87 -12.37 -7.30
CA ALA A 322 -4.75 -13.23 -7.63
C ALA A 322 -3.65 -13.20 -6.55
N ILE A 323 -3.30 -11.98 -6.07
CA ILE A 323 -2.32 -11.82 -4.98
C ILE A 323 -2.78 -12.53 -3.70
N ASN A 324 -4.06 -12.41 -3.35
CA ASN A 324 -4.60 -13.07 -2.15
C ASN A 324 -4.59 -14.60 -2.28
N GLU A 325 -4.86 -15.12 -3.48
CA GLU A 325 -4.81 -16.56 -3.73
C GLU A 325 -3.38 -17.10 -3.64
N ASP A 326 -2.44 -16.43 -4.28
CA ASP A 326 -1.02 -16.80 -4.19
C ASP A 326 -0.52 -16.75 -2.74
N ALA A 327 -0.94 -15.73 -1.97
CA ALA A 327 -0.61 -15.61 -0.56
C ALA A 327 -1.23 -16.72 0.30
N ASN A 328 -2.48 -17.11 0.02
CA ASN A 328 -3.13 -18.21 0.72
C ASN A 328 -2.46 -19.55 0.39
N TYR A 329 -2.11 -19.75 -0.86
CA TYR A 329 -1.41 -20.94 -1.31
C TYR A 329 -0.03 -21.08 -0.61
N LEU A 330 0.79 -20.03 -0.63
CA LEU A 330 2.08 -20.08 0.04
C LEU A 330 1.93 -20.29 1.55
N ARG A 331 0.95 -19.65 2.19
CA ARG A 331 0.68 -19.89 3.62
C ARG A 331 0.21 -21.32 3.92
N SER A 332 -0.32 -22.04 2.94
CA SER A 332 -0.66 -23.47 3.10
C SER A 332 0.56 -24.40 3.05
N LEU A 333 1.70 -23.94 2.57
CA LEU A 333 2.94 -24.70 2.50
C LEU A 333 3.82 -24.57 3.75
N GLY A 334 3.69 -23.49 4.52
CA GLY A 334 4.50 -23.26 5.70
C GLY A 334 4.01 -22.10 6.56
N ASP A 335 4.62 -21.87 7.71
CA ASP A 335 4.31 -20.79 8.65
C ASP A 335 5.44 -19.76 8.78
N THR A 336 6.62 -20.03 8.26
CA THR A 336 7.74 -19.09 8.23
C THR A 336 8.12 -18.76 6.79
N PHE A 337 7.99 -17.48 6.41
CA PHE A 337 8.28 -17.00 5.05
C PHE A 337 9.54 -16.16 5.04
N VAL A 338 10.55 -16.62 4.29
CA VAL A 338 11.87 -15.97 4.16
C VAL A 338 12.03 -15.41 2.75
N THR A 339 12.42 -14.15 2.61
CA THR A 339 12.61 -13.51 1.30
C THR A 339 13.65 -12.41 1.34
N GLU A 340 14.16 -12.03 0.16
CA GLU A 340 15.01 -10.85 0.03
C GLU A 340 14.21 -9.54 0.08
N PRO A 341 14.72 -8.47 0.71
CA PRO A 341 14.11 -7.17 0.69
C PRO A 341 14.15 -6.57 -0.72
N LYS A 342 13.00 -6.32 -1.34
CA LYS A 342 12.93 -5.80 -2.72
C LYS A 342 12.32 -4.41 -2.79
N ASN A 343 13.05 -3.51 -3.43
CA ASN A 343 12.58 -2.16 -3.70
C ASN A 343 12.14 -1.99 -5.15
N ALA A 344 10.87 -2.30 -5.44
CA ALA A 344 10.30 -2.17 -6.77
C ALA A 344 10.40 -0.75 -7.33
N SER A 345 10.45 0.28 -6.50
CA SER A 345 10.58 1.67 -6.95
C SER A 345 11.94 1.95 -7.61
N LYS A 346 13.00 1.27 -7.16
CA LYS A 346 14.32 1.35 -7.82
C LYS A 346 14.27 0.71 -9.22
N LEU A 347 13.57 -0.42 -9.36
CA LEU A 347 13.41 -1.14 -10.63
C LEU A 347 12.55 -0.37 -11.65
N MET A 348 11.64 0.48 -11.19
CA MET A 348 10.82 1.33 -12.06
C MET A 348 11.60 2.51 -12.66
N LYS A 349 12.74 2.89 -12.07
CA LYS A 349 13.54 4.02 -12.57
C LYS A 349 14.15 3.69 -13.93
N ARG A 350 14.03 4.65 -14.85
CA ARG A 350 14.69 4.56 -16.16
C ARG A 350 16.20 4.67 -15.99
N ALA A 351 16.96 3.79 -16.67
CA ALA A 351 18.41 3.90 -16.68
C ALA A 351 18.86 5.29 -17.18
N LYS A 352 19.74 5.95 -16.44
CA LYS A 352 20.24 7.30 -16.76
C LYS A 352 21.18 7.27 -17.98
N LYS A 353 22.11 6.31 -18.01
CA LYS A 353 23.09 6.19 -19.10
C LYS A 353 22.43 5.67 -20.38
N THR A 354 22.78 6.31 -21.50
CA THR A 354 22.44 5.83 -22.84
C THR A 354 23.64 5.05 -23.35
N THR A 355 23.41 3.80 -23.81
CA THR A 355 24.46 2.94 -24.37
C THR A 355 24.15 2.70 -25.84
N VAL A 356 25.19 2.48 -26.63
CA VAL A 356 25.12 2.18 -28.06
C VAL A 356 25.43 0.71 -28.25
N ASN A 357 24.74 0.03 -29.18
CA ASN A 357 25.01 -1.36 -29.52
C ASN A 357 26.15 -1.45 -30.55
N SER A 358 26.59 -2.69 -30.87
CA SER A 358 27.64 -2.96 -31.86
C SER A 358 27.35 -2.40 -33.27
N LYS A 359 26.09 -2.08 -33.58
CA LYS A 359 25.64 -1.51 -34.85
C LYS A 359 25.49 0.01 -34.81
N GLY A 360 26.06 0.71 -33.80
CA GLY A 360 25.98 2.16 -33.64
C GLY A 360 24.59 2.71 -33.27
N LYS A 361 23.59 1.86 -33.01
CA LYS A 361 22.25 2.31 -32.63
C LYS A 361 22.10 2.37 -31.12
N PHE A 362 21.34 3.37 -30.63
CA PHE A 362 21.04 3.50 -29.21
C PHE A 362 20.25 2.30 -28.68
N ASN A 363 20.74 1.71 -27.59
CA ASN A 363 20.05 0.65 -26.88
C ASN A 363 18.75 1.14 -26.25
N LYS A 364 17.68 0.34 -26.33
CA LYS A 364 16.45 0.60 -25.59
C LYS A 364 16.76 0.54 -24.09
N LYS A 365 16.47 1.61 -23.37
CA LYS A 365 16.60 1.62 -21.92
C LYS A 365 15.60 0.63 -21.31
N LYS A 366 16.08 -0.37 -20.59
CA LYS A 366 15.23 -1.37 -19.91
C LYS A 366 14.24 -0.67 -18.96
N ARG A 367 12.98 -1.08 -18.97
CA ARG A 367 11.90 -0.53 -18.15
C ARG A 367 11.01 -1.66 -17.67
N PHE A 368 11.03 -1.92 -16.39
CA PHE A 368 10.15 -2.89 -15.77
C PHE A 368 8.80 -2.30 -15.32
N GLY A 369 8.59 -0.99 -15.46
CA GLY A 369 7.42 -0.29 -14.93
C GLY A 369 6.07 -0.86 -15.37
N LYS A 370 5.98 -1.40 -16.59
CA LYS A 370 4.74 -2.06 -17.09
C LYS A 370 4.50 -3.38 -16.38
N SER A 371 5.52 -4.22 -16.26
CA SER A 371 5.45 -5.49 -15.55
C SER A 371 5.11 -5.27 -14.09
N ILE A 372 5.82 -4.37 -13.40
CA ILE A 372 5.57 -4.02 -12.01
C ILE A 372 4.15 -3.46 -11.81
N LYS A 373 3.66 -2.59 -12.72
CA LYS A 373 2.28 -2.09 -12.67
C LYS A 373 1.26 -3.24 -12.76
N ASN A 374 1.48 -4.18 -13.65
CA ASN A 374 0.51 -5.25 -13.91
C ASN A 374 0.57 -6.36 -12.88
N ARG A 375 1.76 -6.70 -12.41
CA ARG A 375 2.02 -7.83 -11.50
C ARG A 375 2.05 -7.44 -10.02
N CYS A 376 2.38 -6.18 -9.73
CA CYS A 376 2.38 -5.60 -8.38
C CYS A 376 3.21 -6.40 -7.33
N PRO A 377 4.50 -6.68 -7.59
CA PRO A 377 5.33 -7.50 -6.68
C PRO A 377 5.41 -6.93 -5.26
N SER A 378 5.49 -5.60 -5.09
CA SER A 378 5.46 -4.99 -3.75
C SER A 378 4.11 -5.18 -3.05
N GLY A 379 2.99 -5.16 -3.77
CA GLY A 379 1.67 -5.46 -3.21
C GLY A 379 1.56 -6.92 -2.78
N PHE A 380 2.17 -7.82 -3.54
CA PHE A 380 2.28 -9.23 -3.19
C PHE A 380 3.09 -9.40 -1.90
N GLN A 381 4.30 -8.82 -1.82
CA GLN A 381 5.16 -8.86 -0.64
C GLN A 381 4.43 -8.36 0.62
N THR A 382 3.80 -7.18 0.55
CA THR A 382 3.01 -6.63 1.67
C THR A 382 1.83 -7.52 2.06
N THR A 383 1.20 -8.19 1.08
CA THR A 383 0.06 -9.09 1.35
C THR A 383 0.53 -10.38 2.03
N ILE A 384 1.65 -10.95 1.59
CA ILE A 384 2.30 -12.10 2.23
C ILE A 384 2.67 -11.77 3.68
N GLU A 385 3.41 -10.68 3.90
CA GLU A 385 3.81 -10.23 5.23
C GLU A 385 2.60 -10.14 6.19
N LYS A 386 1.56 -9.41 5.76
CA LYS A 386 0.32 -9.30 6.54
C LYS A 386 -0.35 -10.64 6.78
N LYS A 387 -0.39 -11.50 5.76
CA LYS A 387 -1.05 -12.81 5.85
C LYS A 387 -0.37 -13.68 6.90
N PHE A 388 0.96 -13.80 6.83
CA PHE A 388 1.72 -14.59 7.79
C PHE A 388 1.54 -14.04 9.22
N LYS A 389 1.75 -12.76 9.44
CA LYS A 389 1.57 -12.11 10.75
C LYS A 389 0.15 -12.33 11.33
N VAL A 390 -0.90 -12.13 10.53
CA VAL A 390 -2.29 -12.28 11.00
C VAL A 390 -2.65 -13.74 11.29
N THR A 391 -2.01 -14.71 10.62
CA THR A 391 -2.29 -16.14 10.81
C THR A 391 -1.30 -16.83 11.75
N GLY A 392 -0.57 -16.07 12.57
CA GLY A 392 0.35 -16.61 13.57
C GLY A 392 1.65 -17.19 12.99
N GLY A 393 2.00 -16.82 11.74
CA GLY A 393 3.27 -17.19 11.12
C GLY A 393 4.29 -16.06 11.19
N ALA A 394 5.53 -16.36 10.79
CA ALA A 394 6.64 -15.42 10.72
C ALA A 394 6.91 -14.94 9.30
N TYR A 395 7.37 -13.69 9.16
CA TYR A 395 7.86 -13.12 7.91
C TYR A 395 9.25 -12.52 8.15
N ILE A 396 10.24 -13.02 7.43
CA ILE A 396 11.65 -12.71 7.63
C ILE A 396 12.22 -12.13 6.33
N GLU A 397 12.83 -10.95 6.40
CA GLU A 397 13.63 -10.40 5.31
C GLU A 397 15.12 -10.65 5.62
N VAL A 398 15.81 -11.33 4.70
CA VAL A 398 17.24 -11.53 4.83
C VAL A 398 18.00 -10.20 4.70
N PRO A 399 19.19 -10.09 5.30
CA PRO A 399 20.00 -8.87 5.21
C PRO A 399 20.31 -8.46 3.76
N ASN A 400 20.42 -7.13 3.50
CA ASN A 400 20.67 -6.61 2.14
C ASN A 400 22.00 -7.05 1.50
N ASN A 401 22.96 -7.51 2.29
CA ASN A 401 24.24 -8.05 1.83
C ASN A 401 24.18 -9.54 1.47
N TYR A 402 23.04 -10.18 1.71
CA TYR A 402 22.79 -11.54 1.29
C TYR A 402 22.75 -11.64 -0.24
N ARG A 403 23.49 -12.60 -0.80
CA ARG A 403 23.65 -12.74 -2.26
C ARG A 403 23.16 -14.11 -2.71
N ALA A 404 21.88 -14.40 -2.55
CA ALA A 404 21.29 -15.70 -2.89
C ALA A 404 21.65 -16.18 -4.31
N SER A 405 21.74 -15.26 -5.29
CA SER A 405 22.11 -15.60 -6.66
C SER A 405 23.58 -16.02 -6.86
N GLN A 406 24.42 -15.83 -5.87
CA GLN A 406 25.85 -16.15 -5.93
C GLN A 406 26.23 -17.33 -5.02
N TYR A 407 25.29 -17.83 -4.23
CA TYR A 407 25.52 -18.95 -3.33
C TYR A 407 25.41 -20.28 -4.07
N ASP A 408 26.40 -21.17 -3.87
CA ASP A 408 26.44 -22.52 -4.41
C ASP A 408 26.23 -23.53 -3.27
N HIS A 409 25.14 -24.28 -3.35
CA HIS A 409 24.77 -25.26 -2.34
C HIS A 409 25.76 -26.44 -2.25
N THR A 410 26.37 -26.81 -3.39
CA THR A 410 27.26 -27.97 -3.45
C THR A 410 28.58 -27.64 -2.81
N ALA A 411 29.03 -26.41 -2.98
CA ALA A 411 30.29 -25.93 -2.42
C ALA A 411 30.14 -25.28 -1.04
N ASP A 412 28.89 -25.02 -0.59
CA ASP A 412 28.55 -24.25 0.61
C ASP A 412 29.27 -22.89 0.68
N ASP A 413 29.45 -22.23 -0.48
CA ASP A 413 30.20 -20.99 -0.60
C ASP A 413 29.64 -20.06 -1.69
N TYR A 414 30.12 -18.81 -1.70
CA TYR A 414 29.76 -17.78 -2.67
C TYR A 414 30.67 -17.78 -3.90
N ILE A 415 30.16 -18.10 -5.07
CA ILE A 415 30.87 -18.04 -6.34
C ILE A 415 30.60 -16.70 -7.05
N LYS A 416 31.63 -15.86 -7.19
CA LYS A 416 31.52 -14.50 -7.77
C LYS A 416 31.11 -14.46 -9.24
N ASN A 417 31.46 -15.48 -10.03
CA ASN A 417 31.25 -15.51 -11.48
C ASN A 417 30.51 -16.78 -11.88
N LYS A 418 29.19 -16.85 -11.64
CA LYS A 418 28.40 -17.92 -12.27
C LYS A 418 28.28 -17.67 -13.77
N PRO A 419 28.57 -18.66 -14.64
CA PRO A 419 28.33 -18.54 -16.07
C PRO A 419 26.86 -18.18 -16.37
N THR A 420 26.65 -17.34 -17.37
CA THR A 420 25.34 -16.82 -17.78
C THR A 420 24.37 -17.94 -18.23
N GLU A 421 24.85 -19.15 -18.47
CA GLU A 421 24.10 -20.31 -18.93
C GLU A 421 23.26 -21.00 -17.85
N LEU A 422 23.51 -20.72 -16.58
CA LEU A 422 22.74 -21.25 -15.44
C LEU A 422 21.45 -20.45 -15.13
N PHE A 423 21.11 -19.47 -15.94
CA PHE A 423 19.83 -18.73 -15.88
C PHE A 423 18.65 -19.42 -16.59
N SER A 424 18.77 -20.69 -16.91
CA SER A 424 17.63 -21.54 -17.27
C SER A 424 16.74 -21.75 -16.04
N SER A 425 15.52 -22.22 -16.24
CA SER A 425 14.51 -22.49 -15.20
C SER A 425 15.03 -23.20 -13.95
N VAL A 426 16.13 -23.97 -14.07
CA VAL A 426 16.84 -24.64 -12.98
C VAL A 426 17.54 -23.67 -12.02
N GLY A 427 18.04 -22.52 -12.49
CA GLY A 427 18.70 -21.51 -11.65
C GLY A 427 17.79 -20.87 -10.60
N TYR A 428 16.50 -20.78 -10.85
CA TYR A 428 15.53 -20.27 -9.87
C TYR A 428 15.30 -21.25 -8.71
N PHE A 429 15.38 -22.54 -8.95
CA PHE A 429 15.28 -23.57 -7.91
C PHE A 429 16.44 -23.52 -6.93
N HIS A 430 17.64 -23.29 -7.41
CA HIS A 430 18.83 -23.16 -6.57
C HIS A 430 18.80 -21.94 -5.66
N ILE A 431 18.28 -20.81 -6.14
CA ILE A 431 18.20 -19.56 -5.37
C ILE A 431 17.24 -19.70 -4.18
N SER A 432 16.07 -20.33 -4.37
CA SER A 432 15.11 -20.51 -3.29
C SER A 432 15.56 -21.55 -2.25
N ASN A 433 16.20 -22.62 -2.69
CA ASN A 433 16.81 -23.61 -1.79
C ASN A 433 17.96 -23.01 -0.97
N SER A 434 18.78 -22.11 -1.57
CA SER A 434 19.83 -21.42 -0.84
C SER A 434 19.32 -20.50 0.26
N LEU A 435 18.18 -19.83 0.01
CA LEU A 435 17.52 -19.01 1.03
C LEU A 435 17.08 -19.84 2.25
N VAL A 436 16.56 -21.05 2.03
CA VAL A 436 16.14 -21.95 3.11
C VAL A 436 17.33 -22.58 3.81
N ALA A 437 18.26 -23.18 3.05
CA ALA A 437 19.40 -23.88 3.63
C ALA A 437 20.31 -22.97 4.44
N GLN A 438 20.58 -21.75 3.97
CA GLN A 438 21.44 -20.80 4.68
C GLN A 438 20.75 -20.16 5.90
N SER A 439 19.42 -19.97 5.87
CA SER A 439 18.67 -19.52 7.05
C SER A 439 18.67 -20.59 8.16
N VAL A 440 18.74 -21.85 7.79
CA VAL A 440 18.83 -22.98 8.73
C VAL A 440 20.26 -23.18 9.22
N SER A 441 21.26 -23.20 8.31
CA SER A 441 22.67 -23.47 8.66
C SER A 441 23.36 -22.33 9.42
N SER A 442 22.97 -21.07 9.16
CA SER A 442 23.57 -19.89 9.81
C SER A 442 22.94 -19.50 11.15
N GLY A 443 21.90 -20.20 11.62
CA GLY A 443 21.16 -19.81 12.82
C GLY A 443 20.38 -18.49 12.69
N VAL A 444 20.47 -17.81 11.55
CA VAL A 444 19.85 -16.48 11.33
C VAL A 444 18.35 -16.54 11.54
N ALA A 445 17.70 -17.65 11.21
CA ALA A 445 16.27 -17.83 11.46
C ALA A 445 15.97 -17.99 12.95
N THR A 446 16.84 -18.65 13.70
CA THR A 446 16.72 -18.85 15.16
C THR A 446 17.00 -17.55 15.91
N ASP A 447 18.03 -16.80 15.51
CA ASP A 447 18.38 -15.52 16.14
C ASP A 447 17.36 -14.43 15.84
N LEU A 448 16.81 -14.40 14.61
CA LEU A 448 15.75 -13.46 14.23
C LEU A 448 14.39 -13.82 14.83
N LEU A 449 14.09 -15.10 15.04
CA LEU A 449 12.91 -15.54 15.77
C LEU A 449 13.02 -15.19 17.26
N ASN A 450 14.17 -15.40 17.87
CA ASN A 450 14.41 -15.07 19.28
C ASN A 450 14.37 -13.55 19.54
N ASN A 451 14.85 -12.73 18.60
CA ASN A 451 14.79 -11.26 18.71
C ASN A 451 13.41 -10.67 18.44
N ASN A 452 12.50 -11.38 17.76
CA ASN A 452 11.12 -10.91 17.51
C ASN A 452 10.10 -11.41 18.57
N LEU A 453 10.49 -12.34 19.44
CA LEU A 453 9.66 -12.81 20.56
C LEU A 453 9.97 -12.06 21.86
N GLY A 454 10.90 -11.13 21.85
CA GLY A 454 11.36 -10.35 23.00
C GLY A 454 10.95 -8.87 22.99
N THR A 455 9.99 -8.45 22.17
CA THR A 455 9.43 -7.08 22.21
C THR A 455 7.91 -7.10 22.08
#